data_fbb7a84e9b968255f5683198bd457ba0
#
_entry.id   fbb7a84e9b968255f5683198bd457ba0
#
_cell.length_a   1.000
_cell.length_b   1.000
_cell.length_c   1.000
_cell.angle_alpha   90.00
_cell.angle_beta   90.00
_cell.angle_gamma   90.00
#
_symmetry.space_group_name_H-M   'P 1'
#
loop_
_entity.id
_entity.type
_entity.pdbx_description
1 polymer ?
#
loop_
_entity_poly.entity_id
_entity_poly.type
_entity_poly.pdbx_seq_one_letter_code
_entity_poly.pdbx_strand_id
1 'polypeptide(L)'
;TIRQLGYPTKNALLSWHREYEQRLDLPAGYVRQPRYSQAHKELAVGHYLEHGRCIAATTRALGYPSRSLLSEWLQELNAQERRRVVGRSRELAPAAKQSAVIALCMRPASAQVVAEELGVSRGSLYKWKNQLLGHDASAPMNRQQDAPASPDRSELEQQLDTLQRDIRRLQLEKDLLKKANELLKKELGIDRQDLTNREKTQLVDALKPTYAVAELLYEVGLPRSSYFYHRARLQVADKYVEARQVMTDIFERNYRCYGYRRMRASLTDQSVNISEKVVRRLMKQECLVAATSKRRRYGSYMGEISPAPENVLNRDFSASAPNEKWLTDITEFQIPAGKVYLSPMIDCFDGMVVSWSIGTRPNAELVNTMLDAAVEKITASGDRPVVHSDRGGHYRWPGWLSRIAEAKLVRSMSRKGYSPDNAACEGFFGRLKIEMFFSRDWLSTTIEEFVAALDAYIRWYNDARIKISLGFRSPVEHRRSLGIAA
;
A
#
# COMPACT_ATOMS: atom_id res chain seq x y z
N THR A 1 -5.45 34.27 20.13
CA THR A 1 -6.04 34.25 18.76
C THR A 1 -6.07 32.85 18.15
N ILE A 2 -4.91 32.17 17.93
CA ILE A 2 -4.86 30.81 17.33
C ILE A 2 -5.66 29.80 18.17
N ARG A 3 -5.55 29.84 19.51
CA ARG A 3 -6.33 28.97 20.41
C ARG A 3 -7.83 29.29 20.43
N GLN A 4 -8.22 30.52 20.13
CA GLN A 4 -9.62 30.95 20.11
C GLN A 4 -10.27 30.68 18.76
N LEU A 5 -9.54 30.88 17.64
CA LEU A 5 -10.05 30.75 16.28
C LEU A 5 -9.88 29.33 15.70
N GLY A 6 -8.97 28.52 16.28
CA GLY A 6 -8.67 27.18 15.78
C GLY A 6 -7.85 27.13 14.48
N TYR A 7 -7.60 28.27 13.87
CA TYR A 7 -6.77 28.46 12.68
C TYR A 7 -6.26 29.93 12.64
N PRO A 8 -5.30 30.28 11.83
CA PRO A 8 -4.36 29.44 11.05
C PRO A 8 -3.28 28.83 11.93
N THR A 9 -2.34 28.08 11.34
CA THR A 9 -1.15 27.64 12.07
C THR A 9 -0.32 28.87 12.51
N LYS A 10 0.49 28.71 13.58
CA LYS A 10 1.35 29.80 14.08
C LYS A 10 2.20 30.44 12.97
N ASN A 11 2.77 29.62 12.09
CA ASN A 11 3.61 30.08 10.99
C ASN A 11 2.82 30.83 9.91
N ALA A 12 1.61 30.38 9.60
CA ALA A 12 0.73 31.07 8.65
C ALA A 12 0.28 32.44 9.20
N LEU A 13 -0.07 32.52 10.48
CA LEU A 13 -0.45 33.79 11.10
C LEU A 13 0.71 34.79 11.12
N LEU A 14 1.91 34.35 11.42
CA LEU A 14 3.10 35.19 11.36
C LEU A 14 3.43 35.67 9.94
N SER A 15 3.22 34.82 8.95
CA SER A 15 3.38 35.21 7.53
C SER A 15 2.36 36.27 7.13
N TRP A 16 1.08 36.04 7.44
CA TRP A 16 0.00 37.00 7.16
C TRP A 16 0.18 38.33 7.87
N HIS A 17 0.70 38.31 9.11
CA HIS A 17 0.99 39.53 9.85
C HIS A 17 2.09 40.36 9.19
N ARG A 18 3.18 39.70 8.73
CA ARG A 18 4.25 40.36 7.98
C ARG A 18 3.78 40.94 6.66
N GLU A 19 2.95 40.19 5.92
CA GLU A 19 2.38 40.64 4.65
C GLU A 19 1.41 41.82 4.85
N TYR A 20 0.61 41.78 5.90
CA TYR A 20 -0.25 42.92 6.29
C TYR A 20 0.53 44.14 6.65
N GLU A 21 1.60 44.02 7.45
CA GLU A 21 2.49 45.14 7.81
C GLU A 21 3.17 45.76 6.58
N GLN A 22 3.49 44.99 5.57
CA GLN A 22 4.15 45.47 4.35
C GLN A 22 3.19 46.12 3.35
N ARG A 23 1.94 45.66 3.26
CA ARG A 23 1.00 46.04 2.20
C ARG A 23 -0.29 46.68 2.69
N LEU A 24 -0.50 46.77 4.00
CA LEU A 24 -1.73 47.22 4.65
C LEU A 24 -3.00 46.48 4.16
N ASP A 25 -2.83 45.31 3.49
CA ASP A 25 -3.90 44.44 3.05
C ASP A 25 -3.47 42.97 2.97
N LEU A 26 -4.43 42.03 3.04
CA LEU A 26 -4.17 40.61 2.87
C LEU A 26 -4.41 40.20 1.42
N PRO A 27 -3.47 39.46 0.76
CA PRO A 27 -3.65 39.04 -0.61
C PRO A 27 -4.85 38.13 -0.77
N ALA A 28 -5.64 38.33 -1.83
CA ALA A 28 -6.85 37.59 -2.17
C ALA A 28 -6.63 36.11 -2.59
N GLY A 29 -5.40 35.62 -2.54
CA GLY A 29 -5.04 34.23 -2.84
C GLY A 29 -3.61 33.91 -2.44
N TYR A 30 -3.40 32.72 -1.89
CA TYR A 30 -2.08 32.23 -1.48
C TYR A 30 -1.29 31.77 -2.70
N VAL A 31 -0.52 32.67 -3.31
CA VAL A 31 0.51 32.30 -4.28
C VAL A 31 1.75 31.85 -3.50
N ARG A 32 2.04 30.58 -3.53
CA ARG A 32 3.25 29.99 -2.92
C ARG A 32 4.48 30.61 -3.58
N GLN A 33 5.18 31.50 -2.92
CA GLN A 33 6.44 32.06 -3.44
C GLN A 33 7.44 30.89 -3.63
N PRO A 34 8.14 30.83 -4.76
CA PRO A 34 9.14 29.80 -4.99
C PRO A 34 10.25 29.92 -3.93
N ARG A 35 10.63 28.79 -3.36
CA ARG A 35 11.65 28.68 -2.28
C ARG A 35 13.02 29.23 -2.69
N TYR A 36 13.29 29.32 -3.99
CA TYR A 36 14.53 29.81 -4.58
C TYR A 36 14.22 30.85 -5.66
N SER A 37 15.00 31.94 -5.70
CA SER A 37 14.87 32.97 -6.73
C SER A 37 15.37 32.46 -8.08
N GLN A 38 15.01 33.14 -9.16
CA GLN A 38 15.47 32.82 -10.51
C GLN A 38 17.00 32.83 -10.59
N ALA A 39 17.68 33.77 -9.91
CA ALA A 39 19.14 33.83 -9.86
C ALA A 39 19.77 32.56 -9.19
N HIS A 40 19.14 32.00 -8.15
CA HIS A 40 19.60 30.75 -7.55
C HIS A 40 19.43 29.56 -8.50
N LYS A 41 18.38 29.56 -9.30
CA LYS A 41 18.13 28.51 -10.30
C LYS A 41 19.20 28.55 -11.41
N GLU A 42 19.48 29.75 -11.93
CA GLU A 42 20.47 29.97 -12.98
C GLU A 42 21.90 29.59 -12.52
N LEU A 43 22.25 29.96 -11.30
CA LEU A 43 23.53 29.62 -10.70
C LEU A 43 23.72 28.12 -10.49
N ALA A 44 22.68 27.43 -10.02
CA ALA A 44 22.76 25.98 -9.84
C ALA A 44 22.82 25.22 -11.17
N VAL A 45 22.12 25.69 -12.20
CA VAL A 45 22.16 25.12 -13.53
C VAL A 45 23.49 25.42 -14.21
N GLY A 46 24.00 26.65 -14.13
CA GLY A 46 25.33 27.04 -14.64
C GLY A 46 26.43 26.17 -14.04
N HIS A 47 26.46 26.05 -12.73
CA HIS A 47 27.42 25.17 -12.06
C HIS A 47 27.32 23.71 -12.50
N TYR A 48 26.11 23.20 -12.73
CA TYR A 48 25.92 21.83 -13.23
C TYR A 48 26.51 21.66 -14.64
N LEU A 49 26.32 22.64 -15.53
CA LEU A 49 26.80 22.59 -16.92
C LEU A 49 28.33 22.71 -17.00
N GLU A 50 28.94 23.55 -16.17
CA GLU A 50 30.38 23.85 -16.18
C GLU A 50 31.21 22.78 -15.46
N HIS A 51 30.64 22.10 -14.42
CA HIS A 51 31.40 21.16 -13.56
C HIS A 51 31.00 19.70 -13.78
N GLY A 52 31.05 19.25 -15.03
CA GLY A 52 30.99 17.80 -15.37
C GLY A 52 29.60 17.17 -15.33
N ARG A 53 28.51 17.98 -15.29
CA ARG A 53 27.11 17.54 -15.38
C ARG A 53 26.70 16.49 -14.35
N CYS A 54 27.19 16.61 -13.12
CA CYS A 54 26.89 15.70 -12.04
C CYS A 54 25.98 16.35 -10.97
N ILE A 55 24.70 15.93 -10.91
CA ILE A 55 23.69 16.47 -9.96
C ILE A 55 24.18 16.34 -8.51
N ALA A 56 24.79 15.21 -8.15
CA ALA A 56 25.25 14.96 -6.79
C ALA A 56 26.45 15.85 -6.39
N ALA A 57 27.33 16.17 -7.34
CA ALA A 57 28.47 17.07 -7.12
C ALA A 57 27.97 18.52 -6.98
N THR A 58 27.09 18.97 -7.86
CA THR A 58 26.50 20.32 -7.84
C THR A 58 25.73 20.61 -6.53
N THR A 59 24.84 19.70 -6.11
CA THR A 59 24.06 19.87 -4.87
C THR A 59 24.95 19.83 -3.62
N ARG A 60 26.07 19.11 -3.65
CA ARG A 60 27.03 19.09 -2.55
C ARG A 60 27.87 20.37 -2.50
N ALA A 61 28.30 20.87 -3.65
CA ALA A 61 29.15 22.06 -3.75
C ALA A 61 28.38 23.33 -3.37
N LEU A 62 27.13 23.46 -3.81
CA LEU A 62 26.32 24.65 -3.55
C LEU A 62 25.48 24.57 -2.26
N GLY A 63 25.31 23.38 -1.66
CA GLY A 63 24.44 23.16 -0.51
C GLY A 63 22.94 23.25 -0.84
N TYR A 64 22.58 23.55 -2.08
CA TYR A 64 21.22 23.61 -2.63
C TYR A 64 21.27 23.39 -4.15
N PRO A 65 20.15 23.16 -4.83
CA PRO A 65 18.86 22.66 -4.36
C PRO A 65 18.91 21.17 -4.03
N SER A 66 17.76 20.58 -3.66
CA SER A 66 17.68 19.11 -3.56
C SER A 66 17.90 18.46 -4.93
N ARG A 67 18.35 17.19 -4.96
CA ARG A 67 18.62 16.47 -6.21
C ARG A 67 17.40 16.40 -7.14
N SER A 68 16.22 16.20 -6.58
CA SER A 68 14.94 16.19 -7.32
C SER A 68 14.64 17.54 -7.95
N LEU A 69 14.82 18.63 -7.22
CA LEU A 69 14.52 19.98 -7.70
C LEU A 69 15.52 20.43 -8.79
N LEU A 70 16.81 20.09 -8.65
CA LEU A 70 17.79 20.37 -9.73
C LEU A 70 17.47 19.57 -11.00
N SER A 71 17.03 18.32 -10.85
CA SER A 71 16.60 17.50 -11.98
C SER A 71 15.36 18.10 -12.69
N GLU A 72 14.42 18.65 -11.95
CA GLU A 72 13.24 19.34 -12.47
C GLU A 72 13.62 20.61 -13.23
N TRP A 73 14.50 21.44 -12.69
CA TRP A 73 15.02 22.63 -13.37
C TRP A 73 15.78 22.31 -14.67
N LEU A 74 16.54 21.22 -14.68
CA LEU A 74 17.22 20.75 -15.88
C LEU A 74 16.25 20.19 -16.94
N GLN A 75 15.14 19.58 -16.52
CA GLN A 75 14.10 19.13 -17.44
C GLN A 75 13.35 20.32 -18.09
N GLU A 76 13.09 21.36 -17.32
CA GLU A 76 12.45 22.59 -17.84
C GLU A 76 13.34 23.27 -18.90
N LEU A 77 14.65 23.36 -18.68
CA LEU A 77 15.60 23.91 -19.64
C LEU A 77 15.76 23.03 -20.88
N ASN A 78 15.88 21.73 -20.73
CA ASN A 78 15.92 20.78 -21.86
C ASN A 78 14.63 20.80 -22.69
N ALA A 79 13.49 21.09 -22.09
CA ALA A 79 12.22 21.26 -22.82
C ALA A 79 12.23 22.51 -23.70
N GLN A 80 12.94 23.57 -23.31
CA GLN A 80 13.14 24.78 -24.13
C GLN A 80 14.16 24.56 -25.24
N GLU A 81 15.24 23.81 -25.00
CA GLU A 81 16.22 23.46 -26.02
C GLU A 81 15.74 22.41 -27.03
N ARG A 82 14.94 21.40 -26.58
CA ARG A 82 14.34 20.41 -27.49
C ARG A 82 13.36 21.00 -28.52
N ARG A 83 12.79 22.15 -28.26
CA ARG A 83 12.03 22.89 -29.29
C ARG A 83 12.91 23.50 -30.40
N ARG A 84 14.24 23.57 -30.18
CA ARG A 84 15.21 24.07 -31.19
C ARG A 84 15.98 23.00 -31.96
N VAL A 85 16.02 21.74 -31.47
CA VAL A 85 16.76 20.63 -32.10
C VAL A 85 15.88 19.39 -32.21
N VAL A 86 14.88 19.42 -33.07
CA VAL A 86 14.31 18.21 -33.68
C VAL A 86 15.14 17.92 -34.94
N GLY A 87 16.40 17.48 -34.73
CA GLY A 87 17.22 16.86 -35.74
C GLY A 87 17.13 15.34 -35.52
N ARG A 88 16.54 14.64 -36.50
CA ARG A 88 16.48 13.18 -36.59
C ARG A 88 17.83 12.58 -36.29
N SER A 89 17.88 11.66 -35.31
CA SER A 89 19.01 10.73 -35.14
C SER A 89 19.25 10.01 -36.47
N ARG A 90 20.33 10.33 -37.18
CA ARG A 90 20.75 9.59 -38.35
C ARG A 90 21.17 8.20 -37.88
N GLU A 91 20.40 7.19 -38.24
CA GLU A 91 20.89 5.81 -38.12
C GLU A 91 22.17 5.66 -39.00
N LEU A 92 23.30 5.48 -38.36
CA LEU A 92 24.54 5.18 -39.06
C LEU A 92 24.46 3.77 -39.67
N ALA A 93 24.92 3.66 -40.93
CA ALA A 93 25.00 2.38 -41.61
C ALA A 93 25.89 1.38 -40.84
N PRO A 94 25.64 0.08 -40.93
CA PRO A 94 26.42 -0.96 -40.22
C PRO A 94 27.94 -0.86 -40.40
N ALA A 95 28.40 -0.56 -41.62
CA ALA A 95 29.82 -0.34 -41.93
C ALA A 95 30.42 0.86 -41.18
N ALA A 96 29.67 1.97 -41.03
CA ALA A 96 30.11 3.13 -40.27
C ALA A 96 30.19 2.85 -38.75
N LYS A 97 29.32 2.01 -38.23
CA LYS A 97 29.38 1.53 -36.82
C LYS A 97 30.61 0.67 -36.59
N GLN A 98 30.96 -0.22 -37.54
CA GLN A 98 32.19 -1.04 -37.48
C GLN A 98 33.44 -0.16 -37.53
N SER A 99 33.52 0.80 -38.43
CA SER A 99 34.64 1.74 -38.50
C SER A 99 34.80 2.56 -37.22
N ALA A 100 33.72 2.99 -36.62
CA ALA A 100 33.71 3.72 -35.35
C ALA A 100 34.21 2.86 -34.17
N VAL A 101 33.90 1.57 -34.15
CA VAL A 101 34.41 0.62 -33.15
C VAL A 101 35.89 0.31 -33.37
N ILE A 102 36.34 0.18 -34.61
CA ILE A 102 37.78 0.01 -34.95
C ILE A 102 38.55 1.24 -34.49
N ALA A 103 38.07 2.45 -34.77
CA ALA A 103 38.70 3.69 -34.32
C ALA A 103 38.75 3.78 -32.79
N LEU A 104 37.69 3.33 -32.10
CA LEU A 104 37.68 3.24 -30.65
C LEU A 104 38.71 2.25 -30.09
N CYS A 105 38.94 1.11 -30.75
CA CYS A 105 39.88 0.08 -30.30
C CYS A 105 41.32 0.44 -30.62
N MET A 106 41.61 1.13 -31.73
CA MET A 106 42.95 1.52 -32.19
C MET A 106 43.42 2.89 -31.69
N ARG A 107 42.62 3.57 -30.90
CA ARG A 107 42.89 4.95 -30.49
C ARG A 107 44.13 5.14 -29.65
N PRO A 108 44.94 6.18 -29.92
CA PRO A 108 45.98 6.69 -29.01
C PRO A 108 45.41 7.68 -27.97
N ALA A 109 44.17 8.23 -28.20
CA ALA A 109 43.54 9.26 -27.40
C ALA A 109 42.32 8.72 -26.58
N SER A 110 41.67 9.55 -25.75
CA SER A 110 40.52 9.16 -24.93
C SER A 110 39.28 8.84 -25.79
N ALA A 111 38.40 7.98 -25.30
CA ALA A 111 37.12 7.64 -25.98
C ALA A 111 36.21 8.83 -26.23
N GLN A 112 36.43 9.91 -25.50
CA GLN A 112 35.70 11.17 -25.65
C GLN A 112 36.07 11.87 -26.92
N VAL A 113 37.36 11.94 -27.22
CA VAL A 113 37.90 12.57 -28.46
C VAL A 113 37.39 11.83 -29.70
N VAL A 114 37.42 10.49 -29.69
CA VAL A 114 36.92 9.69 -30.83
C VAL A 114 35.40 9.87 -31.00
N ALA A 115 34.66 10.04 -29.91
CA ALA A 115 33.20 10.29 -29.96
C ALA A 115 32.89 11.67 -30.57
N GLU A 116 33.65 12.69 -30.22
CA GLU A 116 33.54 14.05 -30.75
C GLU A 116 33.92 14.13 -32.24
N GLU A 117 35.01 13.50 -32.66
CA GLU A 117 35.44 13.44 -34.07
C GLU A 117 34.40 12.74 -34.98
N LEU A 118 33.73 11.73 -34.46
CA LEU A 118 32.71 10.98 -35.20
C LEU A 118 31.29 11.53 -35.03
N GLY A 119 31.09 12.57 -34.22
CA GLY A 119 29.81 13.20 -33.98
C GLY A 119 28.80 12.28 -33.28
N VAL A 120 29.26 11.32 -32.45
CA VAL A 120 28.43 10.33 -31.78
C VAL A 120 28.63 10.36 -30.26
N SER A 121 27.67 9.83 -29.50
CA SER A 121 27.85 9.76 -28.05
C SER A 121 28.86 8.67 -27.68
N ARG A 122 29.65 8.92 -26.63
CA ARG A 122 30.54 7.91 -26.02
C ARG A 122 29.80 6.62 -25.66
N GLY A 123 28.58 6.73 -25.16
CA GLY A 123 27.74 5.58 -24.85
C GLY A 123 27.36 4.74 -26.07
N SER A 124 27.12 5.40 -27.22
CA SER A 124 26.85 4.72 -28.50
C SER A 124 28.06 3.90 -28.98
N LEU A 125 29.30 4.45 -28.86
CA LEU A 125 30.53 3.75 -29.24
C LEU A 125 30.72 2.46 -28.41
N TYR A 126 30.52 2.52 -27.09
CA TYR A 126 30.66 1.33 -26.23
C TYR A 126 29.48 0.35 -26.44
N LYS A 127 28.27 0.82 -26.74
CA LYS A 127 27.15 -0.05 -27.11
C LYS A 127 27.45 -0.83 -28.40
N TRP A 128 27.98 -0.16 -29.42
CA TRP A 128 28.37 -0.80 -30.68
C TRP A 128 29.57 -1.75 -30.49
N LYS A 129 30.55 -1.36 -29.68
CA LYS A 129 31.66 -2.24 -29.31
C LYS A 129 31.17 -3.55 -28.69
N ASN A 130 30.26 -3.46 -27.69
CA ASN A 130 29.71 -4.63 -27.03
C ASN A 130 28.80 -5.48 -27.96
N GLN A 131 28.12 -4.84 -28.92
CA GLN A 131 27.34 -5.54 -29.93
C GLN A 131 28.20 -6.30 -30.94
N LEU A 132 29.36 -5.76 -31.32
CA LEU A 132 30.24 -6.33 -32.36
C LEU A 132 31.31 -7.31 -31.82
N LEU A 133 31.76 -7.10 -30.57
CA LEU A 133 32.88 -7.86 -29.99
C LEU A 133 32.47 -8.76 -28.81
N GLY A 134 31.19 -8.73 -28.37
CA GLY A 134 30.73 -9.42 -27.17
C GLY A 134 31.18 -8.75 -25.86
N HIS A 135 30.62 -9.19 -24.73
CA HIS A 135 30.87 -8.56 -23.41
C HIS A 135 32.29 -8.68 -22.84
N ASP A 136 33.15 -9.56 -23.40
CA ASP A 136 34.46 -9.91 -22.85
C ASP A 136 35.63 -9.10 -23.37
N ALA A 137 35.44 -8.09 -24.22
CA ALA A 137 36.51 -7.28 -24.77
C ALA A 137 36.89 -6.06 -23.92
N SER A 138 36.94 -6.18 -22.59
CA SER A 138 37.28 -5.11 -21.64
C SER A 138 38.58 -5.33 -20.91
N ALA A 139 39.66 -5.64 -21.64
CA ALA A 139 41.01 -5.51 -21.09
C ALA A 139 41.73 -4.30 -21.71
N PRO A 140 42.28 -3.37 -20.93
CA PRO A 140 43.14 -2.32 -21.48
C PRO A 140 44.47 -2.92 -21.93
N MET A 141 44.72 -2.89 -23.22
CA MET A 141 46.09 -3.07 -23.72
C MET A 141 46.94 -1.91 -23.19
N ASN A 142 47.66 -2.13 -22.13
CA ASN A 142 48.77 -1.28 -21.76
C ASN A 142 50.08 -1.92 -22.24
N ARG A 143 50.93 -1.07 -22.77
CA ARG A 143 52.11 -1.32 -23.59
C ARG A 143 53.26 -1.96 -22.83
N GLN A 144 54.01 -2.72 -23.67
CA GLN A 144 55.46 -2.87 -23.68
C GLN A 144 56.12 -3.38 -22.41
N GLN A 145 56.56 -4.57 -22.46
CA GLN A 145 57.94 -4.95 -22.61
C GLN A 145 58.11 -6.44 -22.29
N ASP A 146 58.95 -7.05 -22.99
CA ASP A 146 59.49 -8.39 -22.83
C ASP A 146 58.57 -9.54 -23.26
N ALA A 147 58.83 -10.09 -24.40
CA ALA A 147 58.33 -11.39 -24.76
C ALA A 147 58.83 -12.40 -23.70
N PRO A 148 57.93 -12.91 -22.85
CA PRO A 148 58.30 -14.04 -22.03
C PRO A 148 58.48 -15.23 -22.95
N ALA A 149 59.45 -16.05 -22.60
CA ALA A 149 59.67 -17.36 -23.21
C ALA A 149 58.31 -18.07 -23.38
N SER A 150 58.14 -18.74 -24.54
CA SER A 150 56.93 -19.52 -24.82
C SER A 150 56.56 -20.37 -23.59
N PRO A 151 55.32 -20.22 -23.00
CA PRO A 151 54.98 -20.99 -21.83
C PRO A 151 55.07 -22.47 -22.15
N ASP A 152 55.66 -23.21 -21.21
CA ASP A 152 55.85 -24.65 -21.36
C ASP A 152 54.44 -25.29 -21.61
N ARG A 153 54.39 -26.27 -22.50
CA ARG A 153 53.15 -26.94 -22.90
C ARG A 153 52.33 -27.41 -21.69
N SER A 154 52.99 -27.78 -20.60
CA SER A 154 52.39 -28.19 -19.36
C SER A 154 51.68 -27.04 -18.62
N GLU A 155 52.20 -25.79 -18.69
CA GLU A 155 51.57 -24.61 -18.12
C GLU A 155 50.31 -24.20 -18.90
N LEU A 156 50.34 -24.31 -20.23
CA LEU A 156 49.17 -24.06 -21.08
C LEU A 156 48.04 -25.08 -20.84
N GLU A 157 48.38 -26.37 -20.68
CA GLU A 157 47.43 -27.42 -20.35
C GLU A 157 46.81 -27.19 -18.97
N GLN A 158 47.58 -26.76 -17.97
CA GLN A 158 47.07 -26.40 -16.64
C GLN A 158 46.15 -25.16 -16.69
N GLN A 159 46.49 -24.15 -17.48
CA GLN A 159 45.67 -22.96 -17.68
C GLN A 159 44.34 -23.31 -18.36
N LEU A 160 44.38 -24.19 -19.39
CA LEU A 160 43.19 -24.68 -20.06
C LEU A 160 42.25 -25.44 -19.10
N ASP A 161 42.79 -26.32 -18.28
CA ASP A 161 42.03 -27.06 -17.28
C ASP A 161 41.43 -26.14 -16.22
N THR A 162 42.13 -25.09 -15.84
CA THR A 162 41.63 -24.09 -14.89
C THR A 162 40.50 -23.28 -15.50
N LEU A 163 40.69 -22.78 -16.74
CA LEU A 163 39.64 -22.04 -17.47
C LEU A 163 38.40 -22.88 -17.72
N GLN A 164 38.54 -24.17 -18.06
CA GLN A 164 37.38 -25.07 -18.25
C GLN A 164 36.60 -25.27 -16.95
N ARG A 165 37.29 -25.37 -15.81
CA ARG A 165 36.64 -25.45 -14.49
C ARG A 165 35.90 -24.16 -14.13
N ASP A 166 36.51 -23.00 -14.43
CA ASP A 166 35.90 -21.71 -14.18
C ASP A 166 34.67 -21.48 -15.08
N ILE A 167 34.73 -21.83 -16.36
CA ILE A 167 33.59 -21.77 -17.28
C ILE A 167 32.44 -22.65 -16.76
N ARG A 168 32.74 -23.88 -16.37
CA ARG A 168 31.72 -24.80 -15.84
C ARG A 168 31.08 -24.25 -14.55
N ARG A 169 31.89 -23.66 -13.66
CA ARG A 169 31.41 -23.04 -12.44
C ARG A 169 30.49 -21.84 -12.73
N LEU A 170 30.86 -20.96 -13.64
CA LEU A 170 30.05 -19.82 -14.06
C LEU A 170 28.74 -20.24 -14.74
N GLN A 171 28.78 -21.31 -15.54
CA GLN A 171 27.54 -21.89 -16.13
C GLN A 171 26.61 -22.43 -15.06
N LEU A 172 27.14 -23.18 -14.09
CA LEU A 172 26.34 -23.65 -12.94
C LEU A 172 25.73 -22.50 -12.15
N GLU A 173 26.50 -21.46 -11.87
CA GLU A 173 26.02 -20.27 -11.17
C GLU A 173 24.90 -19.56 -11.93
N LYS A 174 25.06 -19.37 -13.21
CA LYS A 174 24.05 -18.79 -14.09
C LYS A 174 22.77 -19.63 -14.10
N ASP A 175 22.88 -20.95 -14.21
CA ASP A 175 21.72 -21.84 -14.26
C ASP A 175 21.02 -21.93 -12.90
N LEU A 176 21.76 -21.88 -11.80
CA LEU A 176 21.20 -21.75 -10.45
C LEU A 176 20.40 -20.46 -10.29
N LEU A 177 20.94 -19.32 -10.69
CA LEU A 177 20.26 -18.02 -10.62
C LEU A 177 19.01 -17.98 -11.53
N LYS A 178 19.14 -18.50 -12.76
CA LYS A 178 18.01 -18.59 -13.69
C LYS A 178 16.88 -19.45 -13.13
N LYS A 179 17.22 -20.62 -12.59
CA LYS A 179 16.25 -21.55 -12.03
C LYS A 179 15.66 -21.04 -10.71
N ALA A 180 16.43 -20.33 -9.90
CA ALA A 180 15.94 -19.67 -8.70
C ALA A 180 14.90 -18.61 -9.04
N ASN A 181 15.14 -17.76 -10.03
CA ASN A 181 14.18 -16.76 -10.50
C ASN A 181 12.90 -17.40 -11.04
N GLU A 182 13.03 -18.49 -11.80
CA GLU A 182 11.88 -19.20 -12.37
C GLU A 182 11.00 -19.87 -11.31
N LEU A 183 11.60 -20.60 -10.36
CA LEU A 183 10.87 -21.38 -9.36
C LEU A 183 10.32 -20.55 -8.21
N LEU A 184 11.06 -19.54 -7.78
CA LEU A 184 10.72 -18.80 -6.55
C LEU A 184 9.91 -17.54 -6.82
N LYS A 185 9.74 -17.12 -8.09
CA LYS A 185 8.98 -15.91 -8.50
C LYS A 185 9.30 -14.67 -7.65
N LYS A 186 10.51 -14.60 -7.10
CA LYS A 186 10.97 -13.44 -6.33
C LYS A 186 11.50 -12.41 -7.31
N GLU A 187 10.78 -11.34 -7.47
CA GLU A 187 11.21 -10.17 -8.23
C GLU A 187 12.47 -9.56 -7.60
N LEU A 188 13.53 -9.38 -8.40
CA LEU A 188 14.74 -8.61 -8.14
C LEU A 188 15.70 -9.13 -7.04
N GLY A 189 16.83 -9.67 -7.49
CA GLY A 189 18.06 -9.83 -6.70
C GLY A 189 17.99 -10.89 -5.61
N ILE A 190 17.89 -12.16 -5.99
CA ILE A 190 17.99 -13.27 -5.02
C ILE A 190 19.44 -13.35 -4.53
N ASP A 191 19.69 -12.97 -3.28
CA ASP A 191 20.90 -13.33 -2.58
C ASP A 191 20.83 -14.83 -2.24
N ARG A 192 21.85 -15.59 -2.67
CA ARG A 192 21.97 -17.04 -2.39
C ARG A 192 21.95 -17.34 -0.89
N GLN A 193 22.41 -16.39 -0.06
CA GLN A 193 22.48 -16.53 1.39
C GLN A 193 21.09 -16.49 2.04
N ASP A 194 20.11 -15.83 1.42
CA ASP A 194 18.75 -15.69 1.94
C ASP A 194 17.81 -16.86 1.61
N LEU A 195 18.28 -17.88 0.88
CA LEU A 195 17.46 -19.04 0.53
C LEU A 195 17.32 -20.00 1.69
N THR A 196 16.09 -20.39 1.99
CA THR A 196 15.82 -21.43 2.98
C THR A 196 16.30 -22.81 2.50
N ASN A 197 16.63 -23.71 3.42
CA ASN A 197 17.08 -25.06 3.05
C ASN A 197 16.06 -25.84 2.20
N ARG A 198 14.76 -25.52 2.32
CA ARG A 198 13.71 -26.07 1.47
C ARG A 198 13.81 -25.55 0.03
N GLU A 199 13.99 -24.25 -0.15
CA GLU A 199 14.18 -23.61 -1.46
C GLU A 199 15.46 -24.10 -2.13
N LYS A 200 16.56 -24.18 -1.37
CA LYS A 200 17.82 -24.77 -1.82
C LYS A 200 17.64 -26.22 -2.30
N THR A 201 16.86 -27.02 -1.58
CA THR A 201 16.54 -28.41 -1.99
C THR A 201 15.77 -28.47 -3.29
N GLN A 202 14.78 -27.58 -3.49
CA GLN A 202 14.00 -27.49 -4.72
C GLN A 202 14.87 -27.12 -5.93
N LEU A 203 15.83 -26.20 -5.74
CA LEU A 203 16.80 -25.84 -6.80
C LEU A 203 17.71 -27.02 -7.17
N VAL A 204 18.24 -27.71 -6.17
CA VAL A 204 19.07 -28.92 -6.39
C VAL A 204 18.27 -29.99 -7.13
N ASP A 205 17.01 -30.27 -6.72
CA ASP A 205 16.17 -31.25 -7.41
C ASP A 205 15.83 -30.86 -8.85
N ALA A 206 15.71 -29.57 -9.14
CA ALA A 206 15.44 -29.08 -10.50
C ALA A 206 16.65 -29.16 -11.43
N LEU A 207 17.87 -29.04 -10.89
CA LEU A 207 19.12 -29.02 -11.68
C LEU A 207 19.89 -30.34 -11.66
N LYS A 208 19.53 -31.29 -10.83
CA LYS A 208 20.15 -32.62 -10.77
C LYS A 208 20.19 -33.43 -12.07
N PRO A 209 19.31 -33.21 -13.09
CA PRO A 209 19.47 -33.86 -14.37
C PRO A 209 20.68 -33.37 -15.15
N THR A 210 21.15 -32.15 -14.90
CA THR A 210 22.23 -31.49 -15.65
C THR A 210 23.57 -31.52 -14.90
N TYR A 211 23.54 -31.48 -13.57
CA TYR A 211 24.75 -31.37 -12.73
C TYR A 211 24.79 -32.44 -11.65
N ALA A 212 25.97 -32.83 -11.20
CA ALA A 212 26.12 -33.78 -10.10
C ALA A 212 25.60 -33.19 -8.78
N VAL A 213 24.86 -34.00 -8.01
CA VAL A 213 24.24 -33.55 -6.74
C VAL A 213 25.26 -33.02 -5.77
N ALA A 214 26.47 -33.62 -5.71
CA ALA A 214 27.55 -33.15 -4.82
C ALA A 214 28.01 -31.74 -5.16
N GLU A 215 28.16 -31.44 -6.45
CA GLU A 215 28.53 -30.12 -6.98
C GLU A 215 27.49 -29.06 -6.67
N LEU A 216 26.21 -29.39 -6.92
CA LEU A 216 25.06 -28.53 -6.58
C LEU A 216 24.97 -28.21 -5.09
N LEU A 217 25.14 -29.22 -4.22
CA LEU A 217 25.07 -29.07 -2.78
C LEU A 217 26.21 -28.18 -2.24
N TYR A 218 27.39 -28.32 -2.80
CA TYR A 218 28.55 -27.48 -2.47
C TYR A 218 28.29 -26.02 -2.85
N GLU A 219 27.84 -25.77 -4.08
CA GLU A 219 27.64 -24.42 -4.62
C GLU A 219 26.47 -23.67 -3.92
N VAL A 220 25.40 -24.42 -3.57
CA VAL A 220 24.24 -23.83 -2.84
C VAL A 220 24.50 -23.75 -1.32
N GLY A 221 25.60 -24.31 -0.82
CA GLY A 221 25.92 -24.35 0.60
C GLY A 221 24.86 -25.12 1.41
N LEU A 222 24.42 -26.31 0.93
CA LEU A 222 23.44 -27.14 1.61
C LEU A 222 24.05 -28.49 2.02
N PRO A 223 24.13 -28.81 3.34
CA PRO A 223 24.59 -30.10 3.81
C PRO A 223 23.78 -31.27 3.22
N ARG A 224 24.45 -32.37 2.87
CA ARG A 224 23.83 -33.55 2.25
C ARG A 224 22.68 -34.12 3.12
N SER A 225 22.85 -34.17 4.44
CA SER A 225 21.82 -34.60 5.38
C SER A 225 20.57 -33.70 5.32
N SER A 226 20.77 -32.39 5.30
CA SER A 226 19.70 -31.40 5.17
C SER A 226 18.96 -31.55 3.84
N TYR A 227 19.68 -31.78 2.74
CA TYR A 227 19.07 -32.03 1.44
C TYR A 227 18.12 -33.24 1.46
N PHE A 228 18.58 -34.42 1.91
CA PHE A 228 17.73 -35.60 1.95
C PHE A 228 16.56 -35.46 2.94
N TYR A 229 16.78 -34.79 4.07
CA TYR A 229 15.70 -34.49 5.01
C TYR A 229 14.61 -33.61 4.36
N HIS A 230 15.00 -32.51 3.74
CA HIS A 230 14.04 -31.62 3.10
C HIS A 230 13.40 -32.24 1.87
N ARG A 231 14.16 -33.02 1.07
CA ARG A 231 13.64 -33.75 -0.08
C ARG A 231 12.58 -34.76 0.32
N ALA A 232 12.81 -35.55 1.37
CA ALA A 232 11.82 -36.47 1.90
C ALA A 232 10.54 -35.72 2.35
N ARG A 233 10.71 -34.55 2.99
CA ARG A 233 9.57 -33.73 3.41
C ARG A 233 8.81 -33.05 2.27
N LEU A 234 9.47 -32.80 1.15
CA LEU A 234 8.79 -32.27 -0.06
C LEU A 234 7.91 -33.30 -0.72
N GLN A 235 8.20 -34.58 -0.55
CA GLN A 235 7.40 -35.70 -1.09
C GLN A 235 6.21 -36.09 -0.19
N VAL A 236 6.20 -35.63 1.07
CA VAL A 236 5.07 -35.85 1.97
C VAL A 236 3.93 -34.92 1.57
N ALA A 237 2.75 -35.49 1.36
CA ALA A 237 1.53 -34.72 1.10
C ALA A 237 1.31 -33.67 2.19
N ASP A 238 0.92 -32.48 1.79
CA ASP A 238 0.61 -31.41 2.77
C ASP A 238 -0.67 -31.79 3.56
N LYS A 239 -0.50 -32.12 4.82
CA LYS A 239 -1.61 -32.47 5.72
C LYS A 239 -2.63 -31.35 5.91
N TYR A 240 -2.36 -30.16 5.42
CA TYR A 240 -3.20 -28.98 5.58
C TYR A 240 -3.92 -28.57 4.27
N VAL A 241 -3.93 -29.39 3.22
CA VAL A 241 -4.58 -29.08 1.95
C VAL A 241 -6.04 -28.67 2.14
N GLU A 242 -6.82 -29.49 2.84
CA GLU A 242 -8.23 -29.19 3.16
C GLU A 242 -8.36 -27.93 4.00
N ALA A 243 -7.51 -27.78 5.03
CA ALA A 243 -7.52 -26.60 5.86
C ALA A 243 -7.22 -25.32 5.09
N ARG A 244 -6.33 -25.34 4.09
CA ARG A 244 -6.04 -24.20 3.22
C ARG A 244 -7.25 -23.79 2.40
N GLN A 245 -7.95 -24.77 1.82
CA GLN A 245 -9.15 -24.52 1.05
C GLN A 245 -10.24 -23.89 1.92
N VAL A 246 -10.51 -24.49 3.08
CA VAL A 246 -11.48 -23.98 4.06
C VAL A 246 -11.11 -22.56 4.52
N MET A 247 -9.82 -22.30 4.77
CA MET A 247 -9.34 -20.96 5.16
C MET A 247 -9.56 -19.91 4.06
N THR A 248 -9.32 -20.28 2.81
CA THR A 248 -9.56 -19.39 1.66
C THR A 248 -11.06 -19.08 1.53
N ASP A 249 -11.92 -20.08 1.65
CA ASP A 249 -13.38 -19.92 1.57
C ASP A 249 -13.92 -19.05 2.73
N ILE A 250 -13.41 -19.26 3.95
CA ILE A 250 -13.76 -18.41 5.10
C ILE A 250 -13.30 -16.97 4.85
N PHE A 251 -12.09 -16.77 4.32
CA PHE A 251 -11.55 -15.44 4.08
C PHE A 251 -12.37 -14.66 3.05
N GLU A 252 -12.70 -15.29 1.92
CA GLU A 252 -13.50 -14.66 0.86
C GLU A 252 -14.94 -14.37 1.31
N ARG A 253 -15.62 -15.31 1.95
CA ARG A 253 -16.99 -15.12 2.48
C ARG A 253 -17.09 -14.02 3.54
N ASN A 254 -16.00 -13.74 4.25
CA ASN A 254 -15.95 -12.75 5.31
C ASN A 254 -15.25 -11.45 4.89
N TYR A 255 -15.51 -10.99 3.67
CA TYR A 255 -15.03 -9.70 3.14
C TYR A 255 -13.50 -9.51 3.28
N ARG A 256 -12.72 -10.59 3.26
CA ARG A 256 -11.26 -10.59 3.42
C ARG A 256 -10.77 -9.85 4.67
N CYS A 257 -11.61 -9.73 5.71
CA CYS A 257 -11.34 -8.93 6.89
C CYS A 257 -10.92 -9.74 8.13
N TYR A 258 -10.90 -11.10 8.03
CA TYR A 258 -10.52 -11.94 9.15
C TYR A 258 -9.01 -12.10 9.26
N GLY A 259 -8.44 -11.57 10.37
CA GLY A 259 -7.10 -11.94 10.81
C GLY A 259 -7.09 -13.31 11.49
N TYR A 260 -5.90 -13.82 11.81
CA TYR A 260 -5.68 -15.18 12.29
C TYR A 260 -6.55 -15.60 13.49
N ARG A 261 -6.91 -14.68 14.39
CA ARG A 261 -7.75 -15.01 15.58
C ARG A 261 -9.17 -15.37 15.17
N ARG A 262 -9.81 -14.55 14.31
CA ARG A 262 -11.14 -14.85 13.79
C ARG A 262 -11.12 -16.05 12.85
N MET A 263 -10.08 -16.15 12.02
CA MET A 263 -9.87 -17.32 11.16
C MET A 263 -9.81 -18.61 11.97
N ARG A 264 -9.07 -18.63 13.08
CA ARG A 264 -9.01 -19.78 13.97
C ARG A 264 -10.38 -20.13 14.57
N ALA A 265 -11.11 -19.14 15.06
CA ALA A 265 -12.45 -19.35 15.60
C ALA A 265 -13.38 -19.99 14.55
N SER A 266 -13.44 -19.41 13.34
CA SER A 266 -14.26 -19.96 12.25
C SER A 266 -13.84 -21.37 11.81
N LEU A 267 -12.54 -21.70 11.88
CA LEU A 267 -12.05 -23.06 11.62
C LEU A 267 -12.53 -24.05 12.70
N THR A 268 -12.49 -23.63 13.96
CA THR A 268 -12.97 -24.44 15.08
C THR A 268 -14.46 -24.74 14.96
N ASP A 269 -15.27 -23.75 14.57
CA ASP A 269 -16.71 -23.91 14.34
C ASP A 269 -17.00 -24.91 13.19
N GLN A 270 -16.09 -25.03 12.23
CA GLN A 270 -16.14 -26.04 11.16
C GLN A 270 -15.40 -27.35 11.52
N SER A 271 -15.15 -27.59 12.79
CA SER A 271 -14.46 -28.79 13.29
C SER A 271 -13.00 -28.95 12.83
N VAL A 272 -12.39 -27.89 12.29
CA VAL A 272 -10.98 -27.89 11.86
C VAL A 272 -10.11 -27.33 13.01
N ASN A 273 -9.59 -28.21 13.84
CA ASN A 273 -8.80 -27.84 15.02
C ASN A 273 -7.31 -27.68 14.68
N ILE A 274 -6.87 -26.43 14.49
CA ILE A 274 -5.49 -26.09 14.16
C ILE A 274 -4.94 -25.05 15.16
N SER A 275 -3.68 -25.21 15.55
CA SER A 275 -3.04 -24.26 16.46
C SER A 275 -2.86 -22.87 15.80
N GLU A 276 -2.91 -21.81 16.61
CA GLU A 276 -2.74 -20.43 16.17
C GLU A 276 -1.46 -20.22 15.34
N LYS A 277 -0.34 -20.84 15.77
CA LYS A 277 0.93 -20.78 15.06
C LYS A 277 0.83 -21.33 13.64
N VAL A 278 0.07 -22.42 13.46
CA VAL A 278 -0.16 -23.03 12.15
C VAL A 278 -1.07 -22.13 11.31
N VAL A 279 -2.17 -21.64 11.87
CA VAL A 279 -3.08 -20.70 11.15
C VAL A 279 -2.32 -19.49 10.64
N ARG A 280 -1.51 -18.83 11.46
CA ARG A 280 -0.67 -17.69 11.03
C ARG A 280 0.27 -18.04 9.88
N ARG A 281 0.90 -19.21 9.95
CA ARG A 281 1.81 -19.71 8.91
C ARG A 281 1.07 -19.95 7.61
N LEU A 282 -0.09 -20.64 7.66
CA LEU A 282 -0.89 -20.93 6.48
C LEU A 282 -1.44 -19.65 5.86
N MET A 283 -1.98 -18.72 6.64
CA MET A 283 -2.43 -17.41 6.14
C MET A 283 -1.32 -16.66 5.40
N LYS A 284 -0.09 -16.68 5.96
CA LYS A 284 1.07 -16.06 5.29
C LYS A 284 1.41 -16.75 3.97
N GLN A 285 1.35 -18.09 3.92
CA GLN A 285 1.66 -18.87 2.72
C GLN A 285 0.63 -18.67 1.61
N GLU A 286 -0.65 -18.53 1.97
CA GLU A 286 -1.76 -18.26 1.03
C GLU A 286 -1.96 -16.75 0.76
N CYS A 287 -1.07 -15.88 1.28
CA CYS A 287 -1.20 -14.43 1.14
C CYS A 287 -2.54 -13.86 1.64
N LEU A 288 -3.17 -14.49 2.65
CA LEU A 288 -4.43 -14.04 3.23
C LEU A 288 -4.17 -12.89 4.21
N VAL A 289 -4.15 -11.68 3.69
CA VAL A 289 -3.86 -10.45 4.47
C VAL A 289 -5.13 -9.64 4.64
N ALA A 290 -5.58 -9.47 5.88
CA ALA A 290 -6.75 -8.64 6.17
C ALA A 290 -6.46 -7.16 5.88
N ALA A 291 -7.41 -6.47 5.23
CA ALA A 291 -7.29 -5.06 4.92
C ALA A 291 -7.15 -4.21 6.19
N THR A 292 -6.14 -3.34 6.21
CA THR A 292 -5.91 -2.38 7.30
C THR A 292 -5.86 -0.97 6.74
N SER A 293 -6.47 0.00 7.40
CA SER A 293 -6.35 1.40 7.01
C SER A 293 -5.30 2.14 7.85
N LYS A 294 -4.61 3.07 7.23
CA LYS A 294 -3.80 4.06 7.95
C LYS A 294 -4.77 5.07 8.58
N ARG A 295 -4.63 5.33 9.88
CA ARG A 295 -5.41 6.37 10.57
C ARG A 295 -5.15 7.73 9.91
N ARG A 296 -6.21 8.36 9.39
CA ARG A 296 -6.19 9.76 8.97
C ARG A 296 -6.64 10.62 10.14
N ARG A 297 -5.93 11.72 10.38
CA ARG A 297 -6.39 12.74 11.34
C ARG A 297 -7.43 13.60 10.64
N TYR A 298 -8.63 13.68 11.20
CA TYR A 298 -9.67 14.60 10.77
C TYR A 298 -9.65 15.86 11.63
N GLY A 299 -9.86 17.02 11.01
CA GLY A 299 -10.15 18.26 11.70
C GLY A 299 -11.65 18.40 11.93
N SER A 300 -12.08 18.81 13.12
CA SER A 300 -13.49 19.07 13.43
C SER A 300 -13.90 20.47 13.01
N TYR A 301 -15.08 20.59 12.39
CA TYR A 301 -15.67 21.87 12.01
C TYR A 301 -16.39 22.52 13.21
N MET A 302 -16.06 23.77 13.51
CA MET A 302 -16.60 24.54 14.65
C MET A 302 -17.74 25.48 14.26
N GLY A 303 -18.62 25.09 13.34
CA GLY A 303 -19.77 25.93 12.90
C GLY A 303 -21.00 25.79 13.80
N GLU A 304 -21.73 26.88 13.94
CA GLU A 304 -23.10 27.06 14.44
C GLU A 304 -23.38 26.97 15.95
N ILE A 305 -24.13 27.98 16.45
CA ILE A 305 -24.59 28.10 17.84
C ILE A 305 -26.11 27.86 17.86
N SER A 306 -26.53 26.71 18.35
CA SER A 306 -27.95 26.49 18.64
C SER A 306 -28.13 25.59 19.86
N PRO A 307 -29.22 25.74 20.63
CA PRO A 307 -29.47 24.93 21.82
C PRO A 307 -29.57 23.46 21.40
N ALA A 308 -28.84 22.60 22.09
CA ALA A 308 -28.87 21.14 21.92
C ALA A 308 -28.98 20.49 23.30
N PRO A 309 -29.60 19.30 23.42
CA PRO A 309 -29.59 18.57 24.67
C PRO A 309 -28.19 18.24 25.13
N GLU A 310 -28.03 18.01 26.41
CA GLU A 310 -26.76 17.67 27.03
C GLU A 310 -26.24 16.32 26.53
N ASN A 311 -24.93 16.14 26.60
CA ASN A 311 -24.29 14.84 26.32
C ASN A 311 -24.47 13.92 27.54
N VAL A 312 -25.58 13.18 27.56
CA VAL A 312 -25.93 12.24 28.63
C VAL A 312 -24.94 11.05 28.67
N LEU A 313 -24.44 10.60 27.51
CA LEU A 313 -23.54 9.46 27.46
C LEU A 313 -22.14 9.78 28.00
N ASN A 314 -21.71 11.00 27.89
CA ASN A 314 -20.39 11.49 28.36
C ASN A 314 -19.23 10.53 27.98
N ARG A 315 -19.27 9.97 26.75
CA ARG A 315 -18.31 9.01 26.17
C ARG A 315 -18.36 7.60 26.78
N ASP A 316 -19.31 7.31 27.63
CA ASP A 316 -19.55 5.95 28.09
C ASP A 316 -20.43 5.21 27.06
N PHE A 317 -19.75 4.56 26.11
CA PHE A 317 -20.37 3.74 25.07
C PHE A 317 -20.50 2.26 25.50
N SER A 318 -20.41 1.96 26.78
CA SER A 318 -20.72 0.65 27.33
C SER A 318 -22.17 0.59 27.76
N ALA A 319 -22.83 -0.54 27.54
CA ALA A 319 -24.17 -0.82 28.00
C ALA A 319 -24.19 -2.22 28.65
N SER A 320 -24.99 -2.38 29.70
CA SER A 320 -25.10 -3.65 30.42
C SER A 320 -26.17 -4.57 29.84
N ALA A 321 -27.13 -3.99 29.14
CA ALA A 321 -28.19 -4.71 28.43
C ALA A 321 -28.45 -4.09 27.04
N PRO A 322 -29.08 -4.84 26.13
CA PRO A 322 -29.56 -4.29 24.86
C PRO A 322 -30.55 -3.15 25.10
N ASN A 323 -30.59 -2.23 24.15
CA ASN A 323 -31.52 -1.10 24.12
C ASN A 323 -31.38 -0.11 25.29
N GLU A 324 -30.26 -0.07 25.99
CA GLU A 324 -29.96 1.01 26.95
C GLU A 324 -29.47 2.28 26.24
N LYS A 325 -28.55 2.12 25.30
CA LYS A 325 -27.88 3.24 24.60
C LYS A 325 -27.76 2.94 23.12
N TRP A 326 -28.30 3.82 22.31
CA TRP A 326 -28.21 3.76 20.85
C TRP A 326 -27.38 4.92 20.29
N LEU A 327 -26.61 4.66 19.26
CA LEU A 327 -25.83 5.67 18.53
C LEU A 327 -26.33 5.75 17.09
N THR A 328 -26.38 6.95 16.56
CA THR A 328 -26.70 7.18 15.15
C THR A 328 -25.86 8.31 14.58
N ASP A 329 -25.59 8.21 13.28
CA ASP A 329 -24.91 9.21 12.48
C ASP A 329 -25.17 8.91 11.00
N ILE A 330 -24.83 9.83 10.10
CA ILE A 330 -24.94 9.63 8.65
C ILE A 330 -23.55 9.51 8.04
N THR A 331 -23.35 8.50 7.21
CA THR A 331 -22.12 8.41 6.41
C THR A 331 -22.42 8.43 4.92
N GLU A 332 -21.54 9.08 4.14
CA GLU A 332 -21.61 9.19 2.70
C GLU A 332 -20.64 8.19 2.04
N PHE A 333 -21.08 7.62 0.93
CA PHE A 333 -20.30 6.85 -0.03
C PHE A 333 -20.37 7.53 -1.39
N GLN A 334 -19.22 7.78 -2.00
CA GLN A 334 -19.13 8.31 -3.35
C GLN A 334 -18.67 7.19 -4.29
N ILE A 335 -19.56 6.75 -5.18
CA ILE A 335 -19.25 5.84 -6.29
C ILE A 335 -19.36 6.60 -7.62
N PRO A 336 -18.83 6.08 -8.72
CA PRO A 336 -18.95 6.75 -10.02
C PRO A 336 -20.40 7.01 -10.46
N ALA A 337 -21.34 6.13 -10.10
CA ALA A 337 -22.76 6.28 -10.39
C ALA A 337 -23.46 7.38 -9.56
N GLY A 338 -22.87 7.83 -8.44
CA GLY A 338 -23.46 8.86 -7.60
C GLY A 338 -23.10 8.76 -6.12
N LYS A 339 -23.87 9.46 -5.30
CA LYS A 339 -23.72 9.45 -3.85
C LYS A 339 -24.77 8.57 -3.19
N VAL A 340 -24.38 7.80 -2.20
CA VAL A 340 -25.25 7.00 -1.36
C VAL A 340 -24.98 7.32 0.10
N TYR A 341 -26.03 7.44 0.89
CA TYR A 341 -26.01 7.77 2.31
C TYR A 341 -26.56 6.61 3.12
N LEU A 342 -25.93 6.32 4.25
CA LEU A 342 -26.35 5.33 5.22
C LEU A 342 -26.58 6.02 6.55
N SER A 343 -27.75 5.78 7.15
CA SER A 343 -28.09 6.16 8.53
C SER A 343 -28.38 4.89 9.32
N PRO A 344 -27.49 4.40 10.18
CA PRO A 344 -27.72 3.26 11.04
C PRO A 344 -28.10 3.69 12.46
N MET A 345 -28.85 2.83 13.18
CA MET A 345 -29.00 2.84 14.63
C MET A 345 -28.18 1.70 15.22
N ILE A 346 -27.21 2.00 16.07
CA ILE A 346 -26.24 1.04 16.61
C ILE A 346 -26.42 0.91 18.11
N ASP A 347 -26.64 -0.30 18.60
CA ASP A 347 -26.70 -0.59 20.02
C ASP A 347 -25.29 -0.64 20.65
N CYS A 348 -25.11 0.07 21.75
CA CYS A 348 -23.84 0.10 22.48
C CYS A 348 -23.52 -1.22 23.20
N PHE A 349 -24.51 -2.05 23.49
CA PHE A 349 -24.35 -3.32 24.21
C PHE A 349 -23.41 -4.28 23.47
N ASP A 350 -23.70 -4.54 22.23
CA ASP A 350 -22.95 -5.49 21.40
C ASP A 350 -22.50 -4.89 20.06
N GLY A 351 -22.89 -3.65 19.77
CA GLY A 351 -22.68 -2.96 18.53
C GLY A 351 -23.45 -3.55 17.37
N MET A 352 -24.62 -4.16 17.63
CA MET A 352 -25.58 -4.57 16.60
C MET A 352 -26.14 -3.33 15.91
N VAL A 353 -26.32 -3.40 14.61
CA VAL A 353 -27.08 -2.39 13.87
C VAL A 353 -28.55 -2.74 13.99
N VAL A 354 -29.27 -2.05 14.90
CA VAL A 354 -30.66 -2.31 15.21
C VAL A 354 -31.58 -2.05 14.01
N SER A 355 -31.36 -0.92 13.35
CA SER A 355 -32.06 -0.55 12.13
C SER A 355 -31.14 0.28 11.24
N TRP A 356 -31.43 0.39 9.97
CA TRP A 356 -30.71 1.24 9.03
C TRP A 356 -31.59 1.67 7.87
N SER A 357 -31.22 2.79 7.30
CA SER A 357 -31.82 3.33 6.09
C SER A 357 -30.73 3.73 5.11
N ILE A 358 -30.92 3.42 3.83
CA ILE A 358 -29.99 3.73 2.75
C ILE A 358 -30.74 4.57 1.72
N GLY A 359 -30.12 5.67 1.28
CA GLY A 359 -30.75 6.56 0.30
C GLY A 359 -29.75 7.36 -0.51
N THR A 360 -30.22 8.04 -1.53
CA THR A 360 -29.40 8.87 -2.42
C THR A 360 -29.30 10.33 -1.96
N ARG A 361 -30.04 10.70 -0.91
CA ARG A 361 -30.04 12.05 -0.34
C ARG A 361 -30.05 12.00 1.17
N PRO A 362 -29.27 12.86 1.86
CA PRO A 362 -29.31 12.97 3.32
C PRO A 362 -30.48 13.86 3.73
N ASN A 363 -31.70 13.37 3.61
CA ASN A 363 -32.94 14.10 3.92
C ASN A 363 -33.56 13.63 5.25
N ALA A 364 -34.66 14.27 5.66
CA ALA A 364 -35.37 13.91 6.87
C ALA A 364 -35.94 12.48 6.82
N GLU A 365 -36.36 12.03 5.66
CA GLU A 365 -36.90 10.69 5.45
C GLU A 365 -35.87 9.61 5.80
N LEU A 366 -34.61 9.79 5.38
CA LEU A 366 -33.52 8.85 5.65
C LEU A 366 -33.37 8.54 7.15
N VAL A 367 -33.36 9.58 8.00
CA VAL A 367 -33.20 9.40 9.46
C VAL A 367 -34.48 8.98 10.14
N ASN A 368 -35.63 9.47 9.67
CA ASN A 368 -36.91 9.16 10.25
C ASN A 368 -37.35 7.70 10.02
N THR A 369 -37.19 7.20 8.79
CA THR A 369 -37.46 5.78 8.46
C THR A 369 -36.57 4.85 9.28
N MET A 370 -35.31 5.19 9.47
CA MET A 370 -34.39 4.41 10.30
C MET A 370 -34.84 4.40 11.76
N LEU A 371 -35.29 5.56 12.31
CA LEU A 371 -35.75 5.66 13.67
C LEU A 371 -37.10 4.90 13.87
N ASP A 372 -38.04 5.04 12.95
CA ASP A 372 -39.31 4.32 12.98
C ASP A 372 -39.08 2.80 13.05
N ALA A 373 -38.19 2.27 12.20
CA ALA A 373 -37.83 0.85 12.22
C ALA A 373 -37.09 0.42 13.50
N ALA A 374 -36.36 1.32 14.15
CA ALA A 374 -35.72 1.02 15.43
C ALA A 374 -36.74 0.97 16.56
N VAL A 375 -37.66 1.94 16.60
CA VAL A 375 -38.73 2.05 17.60
C VAL A 375 -39.67 0.84 17.53
N GLU A 376 -40.04 0.38 16.34
CA GLU A 376 -40.87 -0.81 16.14
C GLU A 376 -40.30 -2.03 16.87
N LYS A 377 -38.97 -2.22 16.86
CA LYS A 377 -38.32 -3.36 17.52
C LYS A 377 -38.38 -3.35 19.04
N ILE A 378 -38.54 -2.19 19.67
CA ILE A 378 -38.62 -2.04 21.14
C ILE A 378 -40.01 -1.81 21.65
N THR A 379 -41.00 -1.62 20.78
CA THR A 379 -42.39 -1.33 21.19
C THR A 379 -42.95 -2.45 22.07
N ALA A 380 -42.67 -3.70 21.77
CA ALA A 380 -43.11 -4.86 22.54
C ALA A 380 -42.39 -5.02 23.89
N SER A 381 -41.11 -4.61 24.01
CA SER A 381 -40.33 -4.74 25.26
C SER A 381 -40.56 -3.56 26.22
N GLY A 382 -41.01 -2.43 25.70
CA GLY A 382 -41.17 -1.20 26.49
C GLY A 382 -39.84 -0.50 26.83
N ASP A 383 -38.74 -0.90 26.20
CA ASP A 383 -37.40 -0.32 26.37
C ASP A 383 -37.40 1.17 25.98
N ARG A 384 -36.53 1.95 26.62
CA ARG A 384 -36.40 3.39 26.37
C ARG A 384 -34.95 3.79 26.25
N PRO A 385 -34.29 3.45 25.14
CA PRO A 385 -32.89 3.76 24.95
C PRO A 385 -32.59 5.25 24.93
N VAL A 386 -31.38 5.59 25.39
CA VAL A 386 -30.79 6.90 25.17
C VAL A 386 -30.26 6.92 23.74
N VAL A 387 -30.86 7.77 22.88
CA VAL A 387 -30.44 7.94 21.50
C VAL A 387 -29.42 9.07 21.39
N HIS A 388 -28.19 8.75 21.09
CA HIS A 388 -27.11 9.70 20.94
C HIS A 388 -26.77 9.94 19.47
N SER A 389 -26.67 11.21 19.09
CA SER A 389 -26.27 11.64 17.75
C SER A 389 -25.24 12.76 17.83
N ASP A 390 -24.66 13.08 16.69
CA ASP A 390 -23.96 14.35 16.50
C ASP A 390 -24.96 15.54 16.50
N ARG A 391 -24.44 16.76 16.29
CA ARG A 391 -25.29 17.97 16.17
C ARG A 391 -25.76 18.24 14.74
N GLY A 392 -25.80 17.24 13.89
CA GLY A 392 -26.30 17.35 12.53
C GLY A 392 -27.73 17.91 12.47
N GLY A 393 -28.04 18.73 11.48
CA GLY A 393 -29.35 19.34 11.28
C GLY A 393 -30.49 18.31 11.26
N HIS A 394 -30.21 17.13 10.73
CA HIS A 394 -31.14 16.02 10.58
C HIS A 394 -31.75 15.57 11.92
N TYR A 395 -30.96 15.54 13.00
CA TYR A 395 -31.38 15.12 14.34
C TYR A 395 -32.06 16.25 15.15
N ARG A 396 -32.36 17.37 14.51
CA ARG A 396 -32.99 18.57 15.07
C ARG A 396 -34.24 18.97 14.33
N TRP A 397 -34.59 18.28 13.26
CA TRP A 397 -35.79 18.51 12.50
C TRP A 397 -37.06 18.14 13.30
N PRO A 398 -38.17 18.83 13.10
CA PRO A 398 -39.40 18.56 13.85
C PRO A 398 -39.88 17.10 13.76
N GLY A 399 -39.77 16.48 12.57
CA GLY A 399 -40.17 15.08 12.38
C GLY A 399 -39.31 14.07 13.15
N TRP A 400 -38.03 14.35 13.41
CA TRP A 400 -37.21 13.55 14.29
C TRP A 400 -37.59 13.75 15.75
N LEU A 401 -37.84 15.01 16.15
CA LEU A 401 -38.16 15.38 17.53
C LEU A 401 -39.50 14.80 17.98
N SER A 402 -40.55 14.83 17.11
CA SER A 402 -41.85 14.22 17.42
C SER A 402 -41.73 12.71 17.64
N ARG A 403 -41.01 12.00 16.77
CA ARG A 403 -40.81 10.55 16.91
C ARG A 403 -40.12 10.16 18.21
N ILE A 404 -39.03 10.88 18.55
CA ILE A 404 -38.33 10.67 19.82
C ILE A 404 -39.25 10.91 21.02
N ALA A 405 -40.10 11.95 20.99
CA ALA A 405 -41.03 12.28 22.05
C ALA A 405 -42.19 11.26 22.15
N GLU A 406 -42.76 10.87 21.01
CA GLU A 406 -43.84 9.87 20.93
C GLU A 406 -43.40 8.51 21.45
N ALA A 407 -42.17 8.07 21.06
CA ALA A 407 -41.54 6.84 21.54
C ALA A 407 -41.00 6.98 22.96
N LYS A 408 -41.05 8.17 23.58
CA LYS A 408 -40.54 8.49 24.93
C LYS A 408 -39.05 8.15 25.09
N LEU A 409 -38.24 8.31 24.02
CA LEU A 409 -36.84 8.07 24.03
C LEU A 409 -36.05 9.26 24.63
N VAL A 410 -34.92 8.99 25.22
CA VAL A 410 -34.06 10.03 25.79
C VAL A 410 -33.05 10.53 24.75
N ARG A 411 -33.04 11.83 24.46
CA ARG A 411 -32.06 12.43 23.53
C ARG A 411 -30.76 12.76 24.22
N SER A 412 -29.69 12.46 23.53
CA SER A 412 -28.34 12.88 23.88
C SER A 412 -27.60 13.37 22.63
N MET A 413 -26.81 14.41 22.72
CA MET A 413 -26.04 14.94 21.58
C MET A 413 -24.58 15.20 21.95
N SER A 414 -23.70 14.98 21.00
CA SER A 414 -22.28 15.29 21.13
C SER A 414 -22.06 16.76 21.46
N ARG A 415 -20.98 17.07 22.19
CA ARG A 415 -20.57 18.46 22.40
C ARG A 415 -20.11 19.07 21.08
N LYS A 416 -20.30 20.39 20.94
CA LYS A 416 -19.94 21.12 19.74
C LYS A 416 -18.44 20.95 19.42
N GLY A 417 -18.14 20.49 18.20
CA GLY A 417 -16.77 20.32 17.72
C GLY A 417 -15.95 19.21 18.41
N TYR A 418 -16.62 18.30 19.13
CA TYR A 418 -15.99 17.20 19.85
C TYR A 418 -16.29 15.87 19.17
N SER A 419 -15.52 15.53 18.13
CA SER A 419 -15.58 14.23 17.42
C SER A 419 -15.48 13.00 18.33
N PRO A 420 -14.69 12.98 19.44
CA PRO A 420 -14.65 11.83 20.33
C PRO A 420 -16.00 11.44 20.98
N ASP A 421 -16.95 12.36 21.02
CA ASP A 421 -18.26 12.10 21.62
C ASP A 421 -19.15 11.16 20.76
N ASN A 422 -18.80 10.91 19.46
CA ASN A 422 -19.43 9.93 18.58
C ASN A 422 -18.43 8.85 18.06
N ALA A 423 -17.35 8.64 18.77
CA ALA A 423 -16.24 7.77 18.32
C ALA A 423 -16.64 6.31 18.05
N ALA A 424 -17.67 5.79 18.72
CA ALA A 424 -18.12 4.42 18.50
C ALA A 424 -18.82 4.26 17.14
N CYS A 425 -19.66 5.24 16.74
CA CYS A 425 -20.29 5.28 15.42
C CYS A 425 -19.26 5.49 14.31
N GLU A 426 -18.32 6.44 14.50
CA GLU A 426 -17.18 6.63 13.58
C GLU A 426 -16.34 5.35 13.43
N GLY A 427 -16.15 4.61 14.53
CA GLY A 427 -15.47 3.32 14.53
C GLY A 427 -16.20 2.23 13.73
N PHE A 428 -17.53 2.23 13.73
CA PHE A 428 -18.33 1.37 12.87
C PHE A 428 -18.16 1.76 11.40
N PHE A 429 -18.32 3.03 11.06
CA PHE A 429 -18.15 3.51 9.68
C PHE A 429 -16.75 3.25 9.13
N GLY A 430 -15.73 3.46 9.96
CA GLY A 430 -14.35 3.16 9.57
C GLY A 430 -14.17 1.69 9.19
N ARG A 431 -14.73 0.77 9.96
CA ARG A 431 -14.69 -0.67 9.65
C ARG A 431 -15.48 -1.02 8.40
N LEU A 432 -16.71 -0.54 8.28
CA LEU A 432 -17.55 -0.76 7.11
C LEU A 432 -16.85 -0.28 5.83
N LYS A 433 -16.29 0.93 5.85
CA LYS A 433 -15.57 1.47 4.69
C LYS A 433 -14.32 0.65 4.33
N ILE A 434 -13.58 0.14 5.31
CA ILE A 434 -12.39 -0.70 5.06
C ILE A 434 -12.79 -2.08 4.55
N GLU A 435 -13.76 -2.72 5.21
CA GLU A 435 -14.11 -4.11 4.95
C GLU A 435 -14.93 -4.27 3.64
N MET A 436 -15.81 -3.30 3.33
CA MET A 436 -16.74 -3.40 2.20
C MET A 436 -16.42 -2.40 1.08
N PHE A 437 -16.19 -1.12 1.41
CA PHE A 437 -16.13 -0.07 0.40
C PHE A 437 -14.76 0.04 -0.29
N PHE A 438 -13.67 0.21 0.47
CA PHE A 438 -12.33 0.40 -0.09
C PHE A 438 -11.67 -0.88 -0.61
N SER A 439 -12.22 -2.04 -0.30
CA SER A 439 -11.69 -3.35 -0.74
C SER A 439 -12.20 -3.78 -2.11
N ARG A 440 -13.12 -3.03 -2.71
CA ARG A 440 -13.80 -3.36 -3.98
C ARG A 440 -13.70 -2.23 -4.98
N ASP A 441 -13.78 -2.59 -6.25
CA ASP A 441 -13.96 -1.64 -7.34
C ASP A 441 -15.45 -1.44 -7.61
N TRP A 442 -15.88 -0.19 -7.75
CA TRP A 442 -17.27 0.22 -7.95
C TRP A 442 -17.49 0.91 -9.30
N LEU A 443 -16.52 0.82 -10.25
CA LEU A 443 -16.55 1.55 -11.53
C LEU A 443 -17.76 1.21 -12.40
N SER A 444 -18.21 -0.05 -12.40
CA SER A 444 -19.35 -0.51 -13.21
C SER A 444 -20.61 -0.78 -12.39
N THR A 445 -20.66 -0.34 -11.13
CA THR A 445 -21.74 -0.65 -10.20
C THR A 445 -22.81 0.44 -10.23
N THR A 446 -24.09 0.05 -10.36
CA THR A 446 -25.22 0.97 -10.26
C THR A 446 -25.48 1.37 -8.80
N ILE A 447 -26.33 2.39 -8.59
CA ILE A 447 -26.72 2.81 -7.23
C ILE A 447 -27.47 1.68 -6.53
N GLU A 448 -28.37 1.00 -7.22
CA GLU A 448 -29.20 -0.08 -6.71
C GLU A 448 -28.34 -1.29 -6.28
N GLU A 449 -27.38 -1.67 -7.10
CA GLU A 449 -26.43 -2.73 -6.76
C GLU A 449 -25.55 -2.38 -5.56
N PHE A 450 -25.12 -1.12 -5.46
CA PHE A 450 -24.37 -0.65 -4.30
C PHE A 450 -25.21 -0.65 -3.03
N VAL A 451 -26.47 -0.20 -3.11
CA VAL A 451 -27.43 -0.23 -1.99
C VAL A 451 -27.65 -1.67 -1.52
N ALA A 452 -27.87 -2.61 -2.46
CA ALA A 452 -28.03 -4.03 -2.13
C ALA A 452 -26.77 -4.61 -1.48
N ALA A 453 -25.58 -4.27 -1.97
CA ALA A 453 -24.32 -4.72 -1.39
C ALA A 453 -24.08 -4.14 0.02
N LEU A 454 -24.49 -2.90 0.26
CA LEU A 454 -24.39 -2.26 1.56
C LEU A 454 -25.37 -2.88 2.57
N ASP A 455 -26.60 -3.14 2.15
CA ASP A 455 -27.61 -3.86 2.97
C ASP A 455 -27.12 -5.28 3.31
N ALA A 456 -26.62 -6.02 2.33
CA ALA A 456 -26.08 -7.36 2.55
C ALA A 456 -24.88 -7.35 3.52
N TYR A 457 -24.02 -6.31 3.46
CA TYR A 457 -22.93 -6.17 4.42
C TYR A 457 -23.44 -5.95 5.85
N ILE A 458 -24.45 -5.11 6.04
CA ILE A 458 -24.99 -4.82 7.39
C ILE A 458 -25.65 -6.08 7.97
N ARG A 459 -26.38 -6.85 7.17
CA ARG A 459 -26.94 -8.14 7.58
C ARG A 459 -25.84 -9.11 7.98
N TRP A 460 -24.83 -9.29 7.11
CA TRP A 460 -23.67 -10.11 7.44
C TRP A 460 -22.95 -9.63 8.71
N TYR A 461 -22.81 -8.30 8.91
CA TYR A 461 -22.21 -7.73 10.11
C TYR A 461 -22.95 -8.12 11.38
N ASN A 462 -24.28 -8.13 11.36
CA ASN A 462 -25.11 -8.54 12.47
C ASN A 462 -25.10 -10.06 12.68
N ASP A 463 -25.26 -10.84 11.61
CA ASP A 463 -25.55 -12.27 11.67
C ASP A 463 -24.29 -13.14 11.73
N ALA A 464 -23.20 -12.74 11.06
CA ALA A 464 -22.05 -13.61 10.84
C ALA A 464 -20.71 -13.00 11.23
N ARG A 465 -20.59 -11.66 11.35
CA ARG A 465 -19.30 -11.04 11.63
C ARG A 465 -18.84 -11.27 13.05
N ILE A 466 -17.81 -12.10 13.20
CA ILE A 466 -17.22 -12.44 14.51
C ILE A 466 -16.57 -11.21 15.17
N LYS A 467 -16.94 -10.92 16.41
CA LYS A 467 -16.36 -9.92 17.30
C LYS A 467 -15.63 -10.59 18.47
N ILE A 468 -14.37 -10.22 18.67
CA ILE A 468 -13.54 -10.76 19.75
C ILE A 468 -14.11 -10.35 21.11
N SER A 469 -14.65 -9.10 21.22
CA SER A 469 -15.27 -8.57 22.43
C SER A 469 -16.53 -9.33 22.86
N LEU A 470 -17.17 -10.06 21.95
CA LEU A 470 -18.37 -10.86 22.20
C LEU A 470 -18.05 -12.36 22.33
N GLY A 471 -16.81 -12.71 22.70
CA GLY A 471 -16.40 -14.11 22.83
C GLY A 471 -16.36 -14.85 21.50
N PHE A 472 -15.90 -14.19 20.42
CA PHE A 472 -15.85 -14.74 19.06
C PHE A 472 -17.21 -15.09 18.46
N ARG A 473 -18.26 -14.32 18.78
CA ARG A 473 -19.60 -14.45 18.23
C ARG A 473 -19.96 -13.21 17.42
N SER A 474 -20.95 -13.37 16.55
CA SER A 474 -21.62 -12.21 15.93
C SER A 474 -22.56 -11.52 16.95
N PRO A 475 -23.01 -10.28 16.71
CA PRO A 475 -24.00 -9.63 17.57
C PRO A 475 -25.25 -10.48 17.80
N VAL A 476 -25.82 -11.05 16.75
CA VAL A 476 -27.03 -11.90 16.83
C VAL A 476 -26.75 -13.18 17.59
N GLU A 477 -25.64 -13.88 17.33
CA GLU A 477 -25.25 -15.07 18.08
C GLU A 477 -25.01 -14.76 19.55
N HIS A 478 -24.42 -13.60 19.86
CA HIS A 478 -24.22 -13.17 21.24
C HIS A 478 -25.54 -12.99 21.96
N ARG A 479 -26.52 -12.27 21.38
CA ARG A 479 -27.86 -12.11 21.96
C ARG A 479 -28.57 -13.44 22.16
N ARG A 480 -28.55 -14.31 21.15
CA ARG A 480 -29.11 -15.67 21.27
C ARG A 480 -28.49 -16.47 22.40
N SER A 481 -27.18 -16.38 22.60
CA SER A 481 -26.49 -17.08 23.69
C SER A 481 -26.87 -16.57 25.09
N LEU A 482 -27.44 -15.38 25.18
CA LEU A 482 -27.97 -14.77 26.40
C LEU A 482 -29.48 -14.99 26.54
N GLY A 483 -30.13 -15.72 25.61
CA GLY A 483 -31.59 -15.91 25.61
C GLY A 483 -32.39 -14.66 25.19
N ILE A 484 -31.72 -13.69 24.54
CA ILE A 484 -32.34 -12.43 24.12
C ILE A 484 -32.76 -12.56 22.64
N ALA A 485 -33.98 -12.12 22.33
CA ALA A 485 -34.43 -12.02 20.95
C ALA A 485 -33.58 -11.02 20.18
N ALA A 486 -33.15 -11.38 18.95
CA ALA A 486 -32.28 -10.57 18.12
C ALA A 486 -33.00 -10.06 16.87
#